data_fe6844bf24b3da495ac8a29078c57b31
#
_entry.id   fe6844bf24b3da495ac8a29078c57b31
#
_cell.length_a   1.000
_cell.length_b   1.000
_cell.length_c   1.000
_cell.angle_alpha   90.00
_cell.angle_beta   90.00
_cell.angle_gamma   90.00
#
_symmetry.space_group_name_H-M   'P 1'
#
loop_
_entity.id
_entity.type
_entity.pdbx_description
1 polymer ?
#
loop_
_entity_poly.entity_id
_entity_poly.type
_entity_poly.pdbx_seq_one_letter_code
_entity_poly.pdbx_strand_id
1 'polypeptide(L)'
;MPALDERKVGKWIRAVAAEYGFAVGNINYIFCSDERELAVNREFLGHDYYTDVITFDYSTAQTLNGDIFISLDTVRSNAEMVGATFEQELMRIVIHGVLHLTGQGDKSPETKAEMTEKEERALDKLKV
;
A
#
# COMPACT_ATOMS: atom_id res chain seq x y z
N MET A 1 1.57 -16.25 5.66
CA MET A 1 0.60 -15.28 5.12
C MET A 1 -0.35 -14.81 6.21
N PRO A 2 -0.55 -13.51 6.33
CA PRO A 2 -1.56 -13.02 7.27
C PRO A 2 -2.94 -13.47 6.83
N ALA A 3 -3.79 -13.75 7.81
CA ALA A 3 -5.17 -14.13 7.55
C ALA A 3 -5.99 -12.86 7.27
N LEU A 4 -6.27 -12.60 6.02
CA LEU A 4 -7.06 -11.44 5.59
C LEU A 4 -8.41 -11.89 5.07
N ASP A 5 -9.44 -11.11 5.36
CA ASP A 5 -10.73 -11.26 4.70
C ASP A 5 -10.62 -10.60 3.32
N GLU A 6 -10.22 -11.38 2.33
CA GLU A 6 -9.96 -10.89 0.98
C GLU A 6 -11.17 -10.20 0.36
N ARG A 7 -12.37 -10.68 0.63
CA ARG A 7 -13.61 -10.10 0.11
C ARG A 7 -13.83 -8.70 0.69
N LYS A 8 -13.68 -8.56 2.01
CA LYS A 8 -13.87 -7.30 2.71
C LYS A 8 -12.80 -6.28 2.29
N VAL A 9 -11.54 -6.71 2.24
CA VAL A 9 -10.42 -5.86 1.84
C VAL A 9 -10.56 -5.43 0.39
N GLY A 10 -10.92 -6.34 -0.52
CA GLY A 10 -11.13 -6.02 -1.92
C GLY A 10 -12.24 -5.01 -2.14
N LYS A 11 -13.35 -5.17 -1.43
CA LYS A 11 -14.47 -4.23 -1.49
C LYS A 11 -14.05 -2.85 -0.99
N TRP A 12 -13.29 -2.80 0.10
CA TRP A 12 -12.75 -1.57 0.68
C TRP A 12 -11.84 -0.85 -0.32
N ILE A 13 -10.89 -1.57 -0.93
CA ILE A 13 -9.95 -1.01 -1.89
C ILE A 13 -10.71 -0.41 -3.09
N ARG A 14 -11.72 -1.12 -3.58
CA ARG A 14 -12.54 -0.62 -4.69
C ARG A 14 -13.29 0.66 -4.31
N ALA A 15 -13.80 0.73 -3.09
CA ALA A 15 -14.50 1.92 -2.60
C ALA A 15 -13.56 3.12 -2.49
N VAL A 16 -12.34 2.90 -1.97
CA VAL A 16 -11.34 3.96 -1.85
C VAL A 16 -10.92 4.45 -3.24
N ALA A 17 -10.62 3.54 -4.16
CA ALA A 17 -10.24 3.92 -5.52
C ALA A 17 -11.33 4.72 -6.22
N ALA A 18 -12.57 4.33 -6.03
CA ALA A 18 -13.72 5.02 -6.64
C ALA A 18 -13.83 6.48 -6.19
N GLU A 19 -13.44 6.81 -4.97
CA GLU A 19 -13.44 8.20 -4.50
C GLU A 19 -12.54 9.10 -5.35
N TYR A 20 -11.49 8.53 -5.93
CA TYR A 20 -10.54 9.28 -6.75
C TYR A 20 -10.76 9.09 -8.24
N GLY A 21 -11.89 8.47 -8.60
CA GLY A 21 -12.28 8.30 -10.00
C GLY A 21 -11.68 7.08 -10.69
N PHE A 22 -11.25 6.08 -9.93
CA PHE A 22 -10.60 4.88 -10.48
C PHE A 22 -11.40 3.62 -10.24
N ALA A 23 -11.42 2.74 -11.25
CA ALA A 23 -11.83 1.35 -11.08
C ALA A 23 -10.58 0.54 -10.70
N VAL A 24 -10.79 -0.62 -10.08
CA VAL A 24 -9.69 -1.54 -9.75
C VAL A 24 -9.66 -2.65 -10.78
N GLY A 25 -8.52 -2.79 -11.46
CA GLY A 25 -8.26 -3.90 -12.37
C GLY A 25 -7.50 -5.02 -11.68
N ASN A 26 -6.30 -5.33 -12.16
CA ASN A 26 -5.47 -6.39 -11.59
C ASN A 26 -4.38 -5.78 -10.70
N ILE A 27 -4.57 -5.88 -9.40
CA ILE A 27 -3.57 -5.48 -8.43
C ILE A 27 -3.12 -6.74 -7.67
N ASN A 28 -1.83 -7.03 -7.75
CA ASN A 28 -1.24 -8.17 -7.06
C ASN A 28 -0.51 -7.69 -5.83
N TYR A 29 -0.81 -8.29 -4.69
CA TYR A 29 -0.17 -7.97 -3.41
C TYR A 29 0.79 -9.10 -3.08
N ILE A 30 2.09 -8.79 -3.05
CA ILE A 30 3.14 -9.78 -2.80
C ILE A 30 3.74 -9.50 -1.44
N PHE A 31 3.44 -10.38 -0.48
CA PHE A 31 3.98 -10.27 0.87
C PHE A 31 5.33 -10.96 0.93
N CYS A 32 6.34 -10.26 1.41
CA CYS A 32 7.70 -10.76 1.41
C CYS A 32 8.48 -10.32 2.65
N SER A 33 9.71 -10.81 2.77
CA SER A 33 10.65 -10.37 3.80
C SER A 33 11.37 -9.09 3.37
N ASP A 34 12.04 -8.42 4.32
CA ASP A 34 12.87 -7.26 4.02
C ASP A 34 13.96 -7.60 3.00
N GLU A 35 14.58 -8.77 3.13
CA GLU A 35 15.63 -9.21 2.21
C GLU A 35 15.11 -9.35 0.78
N ARG A 36 13.94 -9.94 0.63
CA ARG A 36 13.32 -10.09 -0.68
C ARG A 36 12.98 -8.75 -1.30
N GLU A 37 12.41 -7.85 -0.50
CA GLU A 37 12.06 -6.51 -0.97
C GLU A 37 13.29 -5.71 -1.36
N LEU A 38 14.37 -5.81 -0.58
CA LEU A 38 15.63 -5.16 -0.90
C LEU A 38 16.19 -5.68 -2.22
N ALA A 39 16.11 -6.99 -2.47
CA ALA A 39 16.56 -7.60 -3.71
C ALA A 39 15.77 -7.05 -4.90
N VAL A 40 14.45 -6.92 -4.77
CA VAL A 40 13.58 -6.34 -5.80
C VAL A 40 13.97 -4.88 -6.06
N ASN A 41 14.20 -4.12 -5.00
CA ASN A 41 14.58 -2.72 -5.12
C ASN A 41 15.91 -2.54 -5.87
N ARG A 42 16.90 -3.38 -5.58
CA ARG A 42 18.20 -3.36 -6.26
C ARG A 42 18.09 -3.75 -7.72
N GLU A 43 17.35 -4.83 -8.00
CA GLU A 43 17.27 -5.41 -9.33
C GLU A 43 16.45 -4.56 -10.29
N PHE A 44 15.31 -4.05 -9.86
CA PHE A 44 14.34 -3.40 -10.75
C PHE A 44 14.33 -1.88 -10.65
N LEU A 45 14.65 -1.32 -9.49
CA LEU A 45 14.58 0.12 -9.26
C LEU A 45 15.95 0.78 -9.07
N GLY A 46 17.01 -0.02 -8.96
CA GLY A 46 18.36 0.50 -8.73
C GLY A 46 18.58 1.12 -7.36
N HIS A 47 17.67 0.88 -6.42
CA HIS A 47 17.77 1.39 -5.06
C HIS A 47 18.38 0.33 -4.15
N ASP A 48 19.16 0.74 -3.16
CA ASP A 48 19.84 -0.16 -2.23
C ASP A 48 19.47 0.20 -0.80
N TYR A 49 18.15 0.21 -0.51
CA TYR A 49 17.65 0.48 0.83
C TYR A 49 16.33 -0.23 1.06
N TYR A 50 15.98 -0.44 2.32
CA TYR A 50 14.72 -1.04 2.71
C TYR A 50 13.59 -0.03 2.64
N THR A 51 12.40 -0.50 2.25
CA THR A 51 11.17 0.29 2.26
C THR A 51 10.02 -0.61 2.70
N ASP A 52 8.91 -0.04 3.13
CA ASP A 52 7.74 -0.80 3.56
C ASP A 52 6.93 -1.32 2.35
N VAL A 53 7.00 -0.64 1.23
CA VAL A 53 6.23 -1.01 0.04
C VAL A 53 6.98 -0.62 -1.23
N ILE A 54 6.88 -1.48 -2.26
CA ILE A 54 7.37 -1.18 -3.61
C ILE A 54 6.18 -1.37 -4.55
N THR A 55 5.89 -0.36 -5.37
CA THR A 55 4.79 -0.42 -6.33
C THR A 55 5.32 -0.39 -7.76
N PHE A 56 4.79 -1.29 -8.60
CA PHE A 56 4.98 -1.26 -10.05
C PHE A 56 3.63 -0.90 -10.65
N ASP A 57 3.54 0.26 -11.27
CA ASP A 57 2.29 0.83 -11.75
C ASP A 57 2.08 0.55 -13.23
N TYR A 58 1.07 -0.26 -13.53
CA TYR A 58 0.63 -0.56 -14.90
C TYR A 58 -0.75 0.01 -15.17
N SER A 59 -1.17 1.00 -14.38
CA SER A 59 -2.51 1.56 -14.47
C SER A 59 -2.74 2.27 -15.79
N THR A 60 -3.98 2.20 -16.25
CA THR A 60 -4.45 3.04 -17.35
C THR A 60 -5.08 4.31 -16.76
N ALA A 61 -5.62 5.19 -17.61
CA ALA A 61 -6.16 6.48 -17.17
C ALA A 61 -7.23 6.38 -16.08
N GLN A 62 -8.02 5.31 -16.06
CA GLN A 62 -9.14 5.17 -15.13
C GLN A 62 -9.17 3.84 -14.38
N THR A 63 -8.23 2.95 -14.63
CA THR A 63 -8.19 1.62 -14.01
C THR A 63 -6.84 1.37 -13.38
N LEU A 64 -6.86 1.04 -12.08
CA LEU A 64 -5.63 0.74 -11.34
C LEU A 64 -5.18 -0.70 -11.61
N ASN A 65 -3.95 -0.84 -12.06
CA ASN A 65 -3.29 -2.14 -12.26
C ASN A 65 -1.87 -2.02 -11.75
N GLY A 66 -1.38 -3.06 -11.10
CA GLY A 66 0.00 -3.04 -10.64
C GLY A 66 0.35 -4.18 -9.72
N ASP A 67 1.62 -4.20 -9.33
CA ASP A 67 2.15 -5.14 -8.35
C ASP A 67 2.64 -4.35 -7.15
N ILE A 68 2.22 -4.75 -5.97
CA ILE A 68 2.60 -4.11 -4.71
C ILE A 68 3.32 -5.12 -3.84
N PHE A 69 4.61 -4.89 -3.62
CA PHE A 69 5.45 -5.73 -2.76
C PHE A 69 5.45 -5.12 -1.37
N ILE A 70 5.06 -5.90 -0.38
CA ILE A 70 4.93 -5.45 1.01
C ILE A 70 5.82 -6.29 1.91
N SER A 71 6.75 -5.63 2.62
CA SER A 71 7.59 -6.32 3.59
C SER A 71 6.83 -6.55 4.89
N LEU A 72 6.58 -7.80 5.23
CA LEU A 72 5.90 -8.17 6.48
C LEU A 72 6.77 -7.83 7.70
N ASP A 73 8.09 -7.89 7.56
CA ASP A 73 9.00 -7.52 8.64
C ASP A 73 8.88 -6.03 8.97
N THR A 74 8.82 -5.19 7.96
CA THR A 74 8.66 -3.74 8.15
C THR A 74 7.28 -3.40 8.71
N VAL A 75 6.23 -4.10 8.26
CA VAL A 75 4.87 -3.93 8.81
C VAL A 75 4.90 -4.19 10.32
N ARG A 76 5.53 -5.27 10.73
CA ARG A 76 5.61 -5.65 12.16
C ARG A 76 6.37 -4.61 12.96
N SER A 77 7.52 -4.16 12.46
CA SER A 77 8.33 -3.13 13.13
C SER A 77 7.59 -1.81 13.25
N ASN A 78 6.92 -1.39 12.19
CA ASN A 78 6.15 -0.14 12.20
C ASN A 78 4.97 -0.20 13.16
N ALA A 79 4.28 -1.34 13.21
CA ALA A 79 3.16 -1.52 14.14
C ALA A 79 3.62 -1.34 15.59
N GLU A 80 4.76 -1.92 15.94
CA GLU A 80 5.34 -1.77 17.29
C GLU A 80 5.71 -0.31 17.57
N MET A 81 6.32 0.37 16.61
CA MET A 81 6.74 1.77 16.76
C MET A 81 5.58 2.71 17.03
N VAL A 82 4.45 2.51 16.37
CA VAL A 82 3.30 3.44 16.47
C VAL A 82 2.25 2.95 17.45
N GLY A 83 2.44 1.79 18.09
CA GLY A 83 1.48 1.25 19.04
C GLY A 83 0.19 0.74 18.39
N ALA A 84 0.27 0.27 17.15
CA ALA A 84 -0.86 -0.29 16.43
C ALA A 84 -0.78 -1.82 16.39
N THR A 85 -1.87 -2.48 15.99
CA THR A 85 -1.84 -3.92 15.75
C THR A 85 -1.17 -4.19 14.40
N PHE A 86 -0.71 -5.43 14.20
CA PHE A 86 -0.14 -5.84 12.92
C PHE A 86 -1.16 -5.63 11.79
N GLU A 87 -2.41 -6.03 12.00
CA GLU A 87 -3.47 -5.91 10.99
C GLU A 87 -3.74 -4.45 10.64
N GLN A 88 -3.78 -3.56 11.62
CA GLN A 88 -4.00 -2.13 11.38
C GLN A 88 -2.89 -1.55 10.52
N GLU A 89 -1.64 -1.85 10.84
CA GLU A 89 -0.51 -1.35 10.08
C GLU A 89 -0.47 -1.98 8.68
N LEU A 90 -0.79 -3.27 8.56
CA LEU A 90 -0.87 -3.93 7.26
C LEU A 90 -1.89 -3.26 6.35
N MET A 91 -3.07 -2.94 6.88
CA MET A 91 -4.10 -2.26 6.09
C MET A 91 -3.65 -0.85 5.67
N ARG A 92 -2.96 -0.13 6.56
CA ARG A 92 -2.43 1.19 6.23
C ARG A 92 -1.43 1.09 5.07
N ILE A 93 -0.55 0.11 5.10
CA ILE A 93 0.47 -0.06 4.07
C ILE A 93 -0.15 -0.53 2.75
N VAL A 94 -1.14 -1.43 2.81
CA VAL A 94 -1.86 -1.87 1.61
C VAL A 94 -2.49 -0.66 0.90
N ILE A 95 -3.20 0.17 1.65
CA ILE A 95 -3.88 1.32 1.03
C ILE A 95 -2.89 2.39 0.59
N HIS A 96 -1.76 2.53 1.28
CA HIS A 96 -0.68 3.41 0.86
C HIS A 96 -0.20 3.06 -0.56
N GLY A 97 0.02 1.77 -0.82
CA GLY A 97 0.40 1.30 -2.16
C GLY A 97 -0.67 1.58 -3.20
N VAL A 98 -1.93 1.34 -2.86
CA VAL A 98 -3.06 1.64 -3.76
C VAL A 98 -3.12 3.13 -4.08
N LEU A 99 -2.93 3.99 -3.09
CA LEU A 99 -2.92 5.44 -3.29
C LEU A 99 -1.78 5.89 -4.21
N HIS A 100 -0.61 5.25 -4.13
CA HIS A 100 0.45 5.49 -5.09
C HIS A 100 0.01 5.20 -6.52
N LEU A 101 -0.77 4.14 -6.72
CA LEU A 101 -1.29 3.82 -8.05
C LEU A 101 -2.26 4.89 -8.58
N THR A 102 -2.92 5.63 -7.69
CA THR A 102 -3.78 6.75 -8.11
C THR A 102 -2.98 8.00 -8.48
N GLY A 103 -1.66 7.97 -8.30
CA GLY A 103 -0.78 9.10 -8.59
C GLY A 103 -0.40 9.92 -7.37
N GLN A 104 -0.85 9.52 -6.16
CA GLN A 104 -0.51 10.26 -4.95
C GLN A 104 0.97 10.07 -4.60
N GLY A 105 1.71 11.15 -4.57
CA GLY A 105 3.11 11.14 -4.14
C GLY A 105 3.24 11.27 -2.63
N ASP A 106 4.45 11.09 -2.12
CA ASP A 106 4.76 11.23 -0.71
C ASP A 106 6.18 11.73 -0.45
N LYS A 107 6.83 12.28 -1.47
CA LYS A 107 8.24 12.69 -1.39
C LYS A 107 8.44 14.11 -0.85
N SER A 108 7.48 14.99 -1.03
CA SER A 108 7.55 16.35 -0.46
C SER A 108 6.79 16.37 0.87
N PRO A 109 7.07 17.34 1.76
CA PRO A 109 6.29 17.47 3.00
C PRO A 109 4.79 17.61 2.75
N GLU A 110 4.40 18.32 1.69
CA GLU A 110 3.01 18.55 1.33
C GLU A 110 2.33 17.27 0.84
N THR A 111 2.96 16.55 -0.09
CA THR A 111 2.39 15.30 -0.62
C THR A 111 2.40 14.21 0.43
N LYS A 112 3.37 14.21 1.34
CA LYS A 112 3.43 13.27 2.44
C LYS A 112 2.25 13.48 3.40
N ALA A 113 1.92 14.74 3.71
CA ALA A 113 0.77 15.08 4.54
C ALA A 113 -0.54 14.68 3.85
N GLU A 114 -0.66 14.90 2.55
CA GLU A 114 -1.81 14.48 1.77
C GLU A 114 -1.98 12.96 1.78
N MET A 115 -0.88 12.23 1.60
CA MET A 115 -0.89 10.77 1.64
C MET A 115 -1.40 10.28 3.00
N THR A 116 -0.88 10.83 4.10
CA THR A 116 -1.28 10.47 5.45
C THR A 116 -2.77 10.72 5.67
N GLU A 117 -3.27 11.87 5.24
CA GLU A 117 -4.69 12.20 5.36
C GLU A 117 -5.57 11.19 4.60
N LYS A 118 -5.16 10.85 3.38
CA LYS A 118 -5.89 9.87 2.56
C LYS A 118 -5.86 8.48 3.18
N GLU A 119 -4.74 8.08 3.75
CA GLU A 119 -4.63 6.81 4.48
C GLU A 119 -5.59 6.75 5.66
N GLU A 120 -5.62 7.80 6.47
CA GLU A 120 -6.50 7.87 7.63
C GLU A 120 -7.97 7.85 7.24
N ARG A 121 -8.33 8.57 6.20
CA ARG A 121 -9.69 8.59 5.67
C ARG A 121 -10.10 7.21 5.18
N ALA A 122 -9.20 6.52 4.49
CA ALA A 122 -9.46 5.17 4.00
C ALA A 122 -9.63 4.18 5.15
N LEU A 123 -8.78 4.27 6.17
CA LEU A 123 -8.87 3.38 7.33
C LEU A 123 -10.17 3.59 8.12
N ASP A 124 -10.67 4.81 8.17
CA ASP A 124 -11.96 5.09 8.81
C ASP A 124 -13.10 4.38 8.09
N LYS A 125 -13.05 4.27 6.77
CA LYS A 125 -14.04 3.51 6.00
C LYS A 125 -14.02 2.03 6.32
N LEU A 126 -12.84 1.50 6.60
CA LEU A 126 -12.69 0.08 6.92
C LEU A 126 -13.31 -0.29 8.26
N LYS A 127 -13.37 0.64 9.19
CA LYS A 127 -13.92 0.44 10.54
C LYS A 127 -15.44 0.38 10.58
N VAL A 128 -16.10 0.79 9.54
CA VAL A 128 -17.57 0.85 9.47
C VAL A 128 -18.17 -0.48 9.10
#